data_2bf8ccfe98d2b88c1ae45342053eac54
#
_entry.id   2bf8ccfe98d2b88c1ae45342053eac54
#
_cell.length_a   1.000
_cell.length_b   1.000
_cell.length_c   1.000
_cell.angle_alpha   90.00
_cell.angle_beta   90.00
_cell.angle_gamma   90.00
#
_symmetry.space_group_name_H-M   'P 1'
#
loop_
_entity.id
_entity.type
_entity.pdbx_description
1 polymer ?
#
loop_
_entity_poly.entity_id
_entity_poly.type
_entity_poly.pdbx_seq_one_letter_code
_entity_poly.pdbx_strand_id
1 'polypeptide(L)'
;SNIVLTAGAGQRMKVPARNRVEVRFPARTLSAGTARFQVGAVSGLWADAAQFELSVYTPATTEAFAVYGTVDDGALAQPVIAPTKVYTQFGGLEISTSSTALQALTDAVLYLTAYKFECSEQLASRILAIAALRDVLSAFNAPGLPPEKDLVAAVERDIAKLQGMQNSDGGFPIWRKGRESWPFHTIHVAHALVRAQEKGFAVPDEMLAAALNYLRRIESHYPKSYSADVRNTLTAYSLYVRALLDDRDLDRARRLVGEVGVENFRMDALGWLLAVLAPSSTPEGPQIQRFLANRVVETAGMANFTTGYREEDGYLLLASNRRTDGIILDALLAVEPQSDLIPKLVRGLLAHRTAGRWGNTQENVFILLALDRYFNTYEAQTPEFVARVWLGEQYVAEYTFVGRTTEYRTTVIPMSYLAQKAGAQ
;
A
#
# COMPACT_ATOMS: atom_id res chain seq x y z
N SER A 1 18.06 -21.41 -33.30
CA SER A 1 18.16 -22.42 -32.23
C SER A 1 19.16 -21.95 -31.16
N ASN A 2 18.83 -22.11 -29.88
CA ASN A 2 19.70 -21.75 -28.75
C ASN A 2 20.76 -22.84 -28.46
N ILE A 3 21.04 -23.72 -29.40
CA ILE A 3 21.93 -24.86 -29.25
C ILE A 3 22.82 -25.03 -30.46
N VAL A 4 24.07 -25.45 -30.23
CA VAL A 4 25.03 -25.78 -31.24
C VAL A 4 25.65 -27.16 -30.92
N LEU A 5 25.67 -28.04 -31.88
CA LEU A 5 26.43 -29.30 -31.77
C LEU A 5 27.92 -29.00 -31.73
N THR A 6 28.65 -29.62 -30.80
CA THR A 6 30.10 -29.45 -30.66
C THR A 6 30.92 -30.57 -31.37
N ALA A 7 30.19 -31.56 -31.90
CA ALA A 7 30.73 -32.59 -32.75
C ALA A 7 29.82 -32.80 -33.96
N GLY A 8 30.15 -33.74 -34.88
CA GLY A 8 29.37 -33.96 -36.09
C GLY A 8 27.87 -34.22 -35.86
N ALA A 9 27.06 -33.75 -36.79
CA ALA A 9 25.59 -33.84 -36.72
C ALA A 9 25.05 -35.23 -37.13
N GLY A 10 25.88 -36.16 -37.57
CA GLY A 10 25.49 -37.50 -37.96
C GLY A 10 26.48 -38.56 -37.46
N GLN A 11 25.94 -39.71 -37.09
CA GLN A 11 26.74 -40.90 -36.72
C GLN A 11 26.16 -42.13 -37.41
N ARG A 12 27.05 -43.01 -37.87
CA ARG A 12 26.68 -44.29 -38.47
C ARG A 12 27.08 -45.43 -37.52
N MET A 13 26.13 -46.32 -37.23
CA MET A 13 26.33 -47.38 -36.29
C MET A 13 25.60 -48.67 -36.69
N LYS A 14 26.06 -49.80 -36.15
CA LYS A 14 25.43 -51.09 -36.30
C LYS A 14 24.57 -51.38 -35.09
N VAL A 15 23.29 -51.56 -35.30
CA VAL A 15 22.35 -51.95 -34.23
C VAL A 15 22.15 -53.46 -34.30
N PRO A 16 22.46 -54.25 -33.23
CA PRO A 16 22.21 -55.69 -33.23
C PRO A 16 20.72 -56.01 -33.33
N ALA A 17 20.41 -57.18 -33.90
CA ALA A 17 19.00 -57.61 -34.01
C ALA A 17 18.34 -57.71 -32.64
N ARG A 18 17.13 -57.19 -32.52
CA ARG A 18 16.31 -57.12 -31.28
C ARG A 18 16.98 -56.38 -30.13
N ASN A 19 17.91 -55.44 -30.45
CA ASN A 19 18.62 -54.66 -29.45
C ASN A 19 18.53 -53.14 -29.75
N ARG A 20 19.07 -52.31 -28.86
CA ARG A 20 19.17 -50.86 -28.96
C ARG A 20 20.59 -50.41 -28.73
N VAL A 21 20.96 -49.29 -29.35
CA VAL A 21 22.25 -48.61 -29.15
C VAL A 21 22.01 -47.17 -28.79
N GLU A 22 22.66 -46.69 -27.73
CA GLU A 22 22.67 -45.29 -27.36
C GLU A 22 23.52 -44.47 -28.31
N VAL A 23 22.98 -43.32 -28.74
CA VAL A 23 23.68 -42.36 -29.59
C VAL A 23 23.76 -41.04 -28.86
N ARG A 24 24.94 -40.47 -28.72
CA ARG A 24 25.15 -39.19 -28.04
C ARG A 24 25.68 -38.15 -29.00
N PHE A 25 25.03 -36.98 -28.98
CA PHE A 25 25.47 -35.79 -29.72
C PHE A 25 25.84 -34.72 -28.72
N PRO A 26 27.17 -34.45 -28.54
CA PRO A 26 27.63 -33.37 -27.67
C PRO A 26 27.12 -32.03 -28.19
N ALA A 27 26.52 -31.23 -27.31
CA ALA A 27 25.97 -29.94 -27.65
C ALA A 27 26.25 -28.95 -26.53
N ARG A 28 26.23 -27.65 -26.84
CA ARG A 28 26.25 -26.55 -25.88
C ARG A 28 25.15 -25.59 -26.16
N THR A 29 24.61 -24.99 -25.12
CA THR A 29 23.64 -23.92 -25.22
C THR A 29 24.34 -22.58 -25.43
N LEU A 30 23.69 -21.63 -26.12
CA LEU A 30 24.25 -20.32 -26.45
C LEU A 30 23.62 -19.21 -25.57
N SER A 31 22.32 -19.30 -25.33
CA SER A 31 21.55 -18.31 -24.57
C SER A 31 20.37 -18.99 -23.87
N ALA A 32 19.76 -18.32 -22.91
CA ALA A 32 18.50 -18.75 -22.33
C ALA A 32 17.37 -18.71 -23.36
N GLY A 33 16.34 -19.51 -23.15
CA GLY A 33 15.17 -19.64 -24.01
C GLY A 33 14.84 -21.10 -24.29
N THR A 34 14.37 -21.42 -25.51
CA THR A 34 13.99 -22.78 -25.91
C THR A 34 15.03 -23.35 -26.89
N ALA A 35 15.61 -24.49 -26.55
CA ALA A 35 16.42 -25.29 -27.45
C ALA A 35 15.52 -26.32 -28.15
N ARG A 36 15.50 -26.28 -29.49
CA ARG A 36 14.73 -27.21 -30.30
C ARG A 36 15.66 -28.23 -30.93
N PHE A 37 15.34 -29.51 -30.76
CA PHE A 37 16.07 -30.66 -31.30
C PHE A 37 15.22 -31.35 -32.33
N GLN A 38 15.85 -31.74 -33.44
CA GLN A 38 15.27 -32.62 -34.43
C GLN A 38 16.28 -33.74 -34.68
N VAL A 39 15.85 -34.97 -34.47
CA VAL A 39 16.68 -36.18 -34.62
C VAL A 39 16.04 -37.09 -35.63
N GLY A 40 16.74 -37.49 -36.64
CA GLY A 40 16.31 -38.46 -37.65
C GLY A 40 17.16 -39.72 -37.63
N ALA A 41 16.58 -40.85 -37.90
CA ALA A 41 17.24 -42.15 -38.08
C ALA A 41 16.83 -42.77 -39.42
N VAL A 42 17.79 -43.31 -40.16
CA VAL A 42 17.56 -43.96 -41.47
C VAL A 42 18.25 -45.32 -41.49
N SER A 43 17.53 -46.34 -41.94
CA SER A 43 18.10 -47.70 -42.13
C SER A 43 17.50 -48.33 -43.38
N GLY A 44 18.28 -48.38 -44.45
CA GLY A 44 17.79 -48.85 -45.77
C GLY A 44 16.63 -48.01 -46.29
N LEU A 45 15.46 -48.63 -46.44
CA LEU A 45 14.22 -47.96 -46.88
C LEU A 45 13.40 -47.36 -45.73
N TRP A 46 13.83 -47.54 -44.49
CA TRP A 46 13.12 -47.09 -43.31
C TRP A 46 13.73 -45.80 -42.76
N ALA A 47 12.88 -44.83 -42.46
CA ALA A 47 13.24 -43.58 -41.84
C ALA A 47 12.25 -43.18 -40.79
N ASP A 48 12.72 -42.60 -39.68
CA ASP A 48 11.89 -42.01 -38.62
C ASP A 48 12.59 -40.76 -38.09
N ALA A 49 11.80 -39.84 -37.55
CA ALA A 49 12.28 -38.59 -36.99
C ALA A 49 11.46 -38.13 -35.79
N ALA A 50 12.13 -37.55 -34.82
CA ALA A 50 11.47 -36.95 -33.66
C ALA A 50 11.95 -35.51 -33.50
N GLN A 51 11.03 -34.62 -33.02
CA GLN A 51 11.32 -33.26 -32.62
C GLN A 51 10.89 -33.08 -31.18
N PHE A 52 11.73 -32.42 -30.39
CA PHE A 52 11.41 -32.06 -29.02
C PHE A 52 12.09 -30.76 -28.64
N GLU A 53 11.58 -30.13 -27.56
CA GLU A 53 12.08 -28.87 -27.06
C GLU A 53 12.50 -29.02 -25.60
N LEU A 54 13.60 -28.35 -25.23
CA LEU A 54 14.07 -28.25 -23.86
C LEU A 54 14.26 -26.78 -23.49
N SER A 55 13.83 -26.42 -22.28
CA SER A 55 14.09 -25.10 -21.75
C SER A 55 15.55 -24.95 -21.34
N VAL A 56 16.15 -23.83 -21.73
CA VAL A 56 17.51 -23.44 -21.35
C VAL A 56 17.43 -22.28 -20.38
N TYR A 57 17.93 -22.47 -19.19
CA TYR A 57 17.93 -21.48 -18.13
C TYR A 57 19.31 -20.88 -17.94
N THR A 58 19.34 -19.59 -17.62
CA THR A 58 20.54 -18.92 -17.12
C THR A 58 20.53 -19.01 -15.59
N PRO A 59 21.56 -19.55 -14.94
CA PRO A 59 21.64 -19.59 -13.49
C PRO A 59 21.98 -18.20 -12.94
N ALA A 60 20.97 -17.33 -12.85
CA ALA A 60 21.09 -15.98 -12.36
C ALA A 60 19.82 -15.57 -11.61
N THR A 61 19.98 -14.71 -10.62
CA THR A 61 18.87 -14.05 -9.92
C THR A 61 18.55 -12.70 -10.56
N THR A 62 17.32 -12.25 -10.42
CA THR A 62 16.93 -10.89 -10.77
C THR A 62 17.06 -10.00 -9.55
N GLU A 63 17.77 -8.89 -9.69
CA GLU A 63 17.82 -7.82 -8.70
C GLU A 63 17.10 -6.62 -9.27
N ALA A 64 16.31 -5.94 -8.44
CA ALA A 64 15.59 -4.73 -8.80
C ALA A 64 15.91 -3.63 -7.79
N PHE A 65 16.22 -2.45 -8.31
CA PHE A 65 16.43 -1.23 -7.54
C PHE A 65 15.43 -0.21 -8.02
N ALA A 66 14.80 0.52 -7.08
CA ALA A 66 13.85 1.56 -7.42
C ALA A 66 14.25 2.88 -6.74
N VAL A 67 14.09 3.98 -7.46
CA VAL A 67 14.18 5.34 -6.96
C VAL A 67 12.89 6.07 -7.31
N TYR A 68 12.48 6.99 -6.45
CA TYR A 68 11.23 7.72 -6.60
C TYR A 68 11.49 9.21 -6.51
N GLY A 69 10.65 9.99 -7.13
CA GLY A 69 10.73 11.45 -7.05
C GLY A 69 9.44 12.11 -7.49
N THR A 70 9.26 13.35 -7.12
CA THR A 70 8.15 14.20 -7.51
C THR A 70 8.72 15.45 -8.21
N VAL A 71 8.06 15.90 -9.26
CA VAL A 71 8.39 17.13 -9.98
C VAL A 71 7.19 18.04 -9.82
N ASP A 72 7.35 19.07 -8.99
CA ASP A 72 6.32 20.10 -8.80
C ASP A 72 6.55 21.26 -9.79
N ASP A 73 7.82 21.60 -10.05
CA ASP A 73 8.25 22.57 -11.06
C ASP A 73 9.65 22.21 -11.57
N GLY A 74 9.95 22.53 -12.83
CA GLY A 74 11.24 22.30 -13.44
C GLY A 74 11.55 20.86 -13.76
N ALA A 75 12.63 20.28 -13.22
CA ALA A 75 13.11 18.95 -13.53
C ALA A 75 13.71 18.24 -12.31
N LEU A 76 13.56 16.92 -12.25
CA LEU A 76 14.18 16.05 -11.27
C LEU A 76 15.24 15.18 -11.95
N ALA A 77 16.49 15.25 -11.49
CA ALA A 77 17.56 14.37 -11.91
C ALA A 77 17.72 13.20 -10.91
N GLN A 78 17.67 11.98 -11.42
CA GLN A 78 17.89 10.76 -10.61
C GLN A 78 19.16 10.06 -11.12
N PRO A 79 20.14 9.75 -10.25
CA PRO A 79 21.33 9.03 -10.66
C PRO A 79 20.98 7.58 -11.01
N VAL A 80 21.39 7.14 -12.20
CA VAL A 80 21.22 5.75 -12.65
C VAL A 80 22.60 5.18 -12.90
N ILE A 81 22.95 4.12 -12.17
CA ILE A 81 24.20 3.39 -12.35
C ILE A 81 23.91 2.13 -13.17
N ALA A 82 24.49 2.05 -14.36
CA ALA A 82 24.35 0.86 -15.19
C ALA A 82 25.13 -0.32 -14.55
N PRO A 83 24.49 -1.48 -14.32
CA PRO A 83 25.16 -2.62 -13.72
C PRO A 83 26.18 -3.25 -14.69
N THR A 84 27.36 -3.68 -14.18
CA THR A 84 28.47 -4.15 -15.00
C THR A 84 28.55 -5.67 -15.21
N LYS A 85 27.88 -6.47 -14.37
CA LYS A 85 27.91 -7.93 -14.40
C LYS A 85 26.53 -8.52 -14.59
N VAL A 86 25.92 -8.22 -15.73
CA VAL A 86 24.53 -8.61 -16.03
C VAL A 86 24.42 -9.30 -17.38
N TYR A 87 23.40 -10.11 -17.53
CA TYR A 87 23.00 -10.66 -18.81
C TYR A 87 22.17 -9.63 -19.57
N THR A 88 22.77 -9.00 -20.56
CA THR A 88 22.19 -7.84 -21.29
C THR A 88 20.91 -8.15 -22.08
N GLN A 89 20.59 -9.44 -22.28
CA GLN A 89 19.34 -9.87 -22.91
C GLN A 89 18.12 -9.80 -21.99
N PHE A 90 18.31 -9.56 -20.67
CA PHE A 90 17.25 -9.47 -19.68
C PHE A 90 17.29 -8.15 -18.95
N GLY A 91 16.11 -7.71 -18.50
CA GLY A 91 15.96 -6.50 -17.71
C GLY A 91 16.16 -5.21 -18.51
N GLY A 92 16.28 -4.12 -17.76
CA GLY A 92 16.41 -2.78 -18.28
C GLY A 92 16.15 -1.72 -17.23
N LEU A 93 16.08 -0.48 -17.66
CA LEU A 93 15.59 0.64 -16.86
C LEU A 93 14.12 0.89 -17.24
N GLU A 94 13.25 0.70 -16.28
CA GLU A 94 11.83 1.07 -16.40
C GLU A 94 11.61 2.41 -15.73
N ILE A 95 11.03 3.36 -16.46
CA ILE A 95 10.70 4.69 -15.99
C ILE A 95 9.19 4.85 -16.07
N SER A 96 8.54 4.89 -14.92
CA SER A 96 7.09 5.11 -14.83
C SER A 96 6.80 6.52 -14.36
N THR A 97 5.94 7.21 -15.07
CA THR A 97 5.47 8.56 -14.76
C THR A 97 3.96 8.59 -14.60
N SER A 98 3.46 9.36 -13.64
CA SER A 98 2.02 9.58 -13.44
C SER A 98 1.75 11.01 -13.01
N SER A 99 0.51 11.46 -13.17
CA SER A 99 0.06 12.78 -12.72
C SER A 99 -0.41 12.82 -11.28
N THR A 100 -0.36 11.69 -10.57
CA THR A 100 -0.82 11.58 -9.19
C THR A 100 -0.01 10.53 -8.41
N ALA A 101 0.18 10.76 -7.12
CA ALA A 101 0.68 9.74 -6.19
C ALA A 101 -0.37 8.65 -5.91
N LEU A 102 -1.65 8.92 -6.23
CA LEU A 102 -2.80 8.08 -5.88
C LEU A 102 -3.10 6.97 -6.89
N GLN A 103 -2.34 6.85 -7.97
CA GLN A 103 -2.56 5.84 -9.03
C GLN A 103 -2.82 4.40 -8.51
N ALA A 104 -2.40 4.13 -7.30
CA ALA A 104 -2.40 2.80 -6.73
C ALA A 104 -3.45 2.57 -5.64
N LEU A 105 -4.38 3.50 -5.44
CA LEU A 105 -5.43 3.35 -4.42
C LEU A 105 -6.50 2.35 -4.84
N THR A 106 -6.71 2.17 -6.13
CA THR A 106 -7.72 1.26 -6.68
C THR A 106 -7.61 -0.15 -6.11
N ASP A 107 -6.40 -0.73 -6.09
CA ASP A 107 -6.19 -2.10 -5.59
C ASP A 107 -6.46 -2.23 -4.09
N ALA A 108 -6.13 -1.20 -3.31
CA ALA A 108 -6.42 -1.18 -1.87
C ALA A 108 -7.93 -1.11 -1.60
N VAL A 109 -8.66 -0.33 -2.39
CA VAL A 109 -10.14 -0.26 -2.31
C VAL A 109 -10.77 -1.60 -2.73
N LEU A 110 -10.33 -2.16 -3.85
CA LEU A 110 -10.81 -3.46 -4.33
C LEU A 110 -10.56 -4.57 -3.29
N TYR A 111 -9.40 -4.55 -2.64
CA TYR A 111 -9.10 -5.47 -1.56
C TYR A 111 -10.11 -5.36 -0.41
N LEU A 112 -10.41 -4.13 0.06
CA LEU A 112 -11.34 -3.91 1.16
C LEU A 112 -12.79 -4.22 0.77
N THR A 113 -13.20 -3.87 -0.45
CA THR A 113 -14.57 -4.14 -0.94
C THR A 113 -14.82 -5.62 -1.18
N ALA A 114 -13.80 -6.37 -1.64
CA ALA A 114 -13.88 -7.80 -1.89
C ALA A 114 -13.54 -8.67 -0.67
N TYR A 115 -13.27 -8.07 0.50
CA TYR A 115 -12.87 -8.82 1.67
C TYR A 115 -14.00 -9.71 2.17
N LYS A 116 -13.69 -11.02 2.32
CA LYS A 116 -14.72 -12.07 2.52
C LYS A 116 -15.33 -12.12 3.91
N PHE A 117 -14.61 -11.65 4.93
CA PHE A 117 -15.07 -11.68 6.30
C PHE A 117 -15.77 -10.37 6.65
N GLU A 118 -16.74 -10.44 7.57
CA GLU A 118 -17.62 -9.33 7.90
C GLU A 118 -17.78 -9.17 9.41
N CYS A 119 -16.65 -9.16 10.17
CA CYS A 119 -16.70 -8.71 11.55
C CYS A 119 -16.91 -7.19 11.62
N SER A 120 -17.23 -6.66 12.78
CA SER A 120 -17.49 -5.23 12.97
C SER A 120 -16.31 -4.35 12.51
N GLU A 121 -15.06 -4.80 12.70
CA GLU A 121 -13.87 -4.09 12.20
C GLU A 121 -13.85 -4.05 10.67
N GLN A 122 -14.10 -5.17 10.01
CA GLN A 122 -14.00 -5.28 8.55
C GLN A 122 -15.13 -4.53 7.83
N LEU A 123 -16.34 -4.55 8.40
CA LEU A 123 -17.44 -3.71 7.92
C LEU A 123 -17.09 -2.23 8.06
N ALA A 124 -16.56 -1.82 9.22
CA ALA A 124 -16.12 -0.44 9.46
C ALA A 124 -14.98 -0.01 8.53
N SER A 125 -13.98 -0.86 8.33
CA SER A 125 -12.86 -0.60 7.41
C SER A 125 -13.33 -0.43 5.96
N ARG A 126 -14.30 -1.22 5.52
CA ARG A 126 -14.89 -1.09 4.17
C ARG A 126 -15.68 0.22 4.03
N ILE A 127 -16.49 0.58 5.02
CA ILE A 127 -17.20 1.86 5.05
C ILE A 127 -16.21 3.03 4.99
N LEU A 128 -15.17 3.02 5.83
CA LEU A 128 -14.14 4.07 5.86
C LEU A 128 -13.44 4.24 4.52
N ALA A 129 -13.05 3.13 3.88
CA ALA A 129 -12.36 3.17 2.60
C ALA A 129 -13.24 3.75 1.49
N ILE A 130 -14.50 3.32 1.41
CA ILE A 130 -15.43 3.81 0.39
C ILE A 130 -15.78 5.28 0.65
N ALA A 131 -16.03 5.65 1.91
CA ALA A 131 -16.34 7.02 2.29
C ALA A 131 -15.17 7.97 2.01
N ALA A 132 -13.94 7.60 2.43
CA ALA A 132 -12.76 8.41 2.19
C ALA A 132 -12.54 8.70 0.70
N LEU A 133 -12.71 7.70 -0.14
CA LEU A 133 -12.36 7.79 -1.55
C LEU A 133 -13.52 8.16 -2.48
N ARG A 134 -14.73 8.37 -1.95
CA ARG A 134 -15.91 8.69 -2.77
C ARG A 134 -15.63 9.83 -3.76
N ASP A 135 -15.05 10.92 -3.27
CA ASP A 135 -14.77 12.10 -4.09
C ASP A 135 -13.56 11.89 -5.01
N VAL A 136 -12.54 11.16 -4.53
CA VAL A 136 -11.34 10.83 -5.29
C VAL A 136 -11.66 9.85 -6.42
N LEU A 137 -12.39 8.78 -6.13
CA LEU A 137 -12.72 7.74 -7.12
C LEU A 137 -13.62 8.28 -8.23
N SER A 138 -14.58 9.15 -7.91
CA SER A 138 -15.41 9.81 -8.91
C SER A 138 -14.61 10.73 -9.82
N ALA A 139 -13.56 11.38 -9.29
CA ALA A 139 -12.69 12.28 -10.04
C ALA A 139 -11.75 11.56 -11.01
N PHE A 140 -11.33 10.32 -10.69
CA PHE A 140 -10.29 9.62 -11.46
C PHE A 140 -10.81 8.59 -12.48
N ASN A 141 -12.07 8.23 -12.46
CA ASN A 141 -12.63 7.24 -13.39
C ASN A 141 -11.78 5.95 -13.50
N ALA A 142 -11.28 5.45 -12.36
CA ALA A 142 -10.25 4.40 -12.31
C ALA A 142 -10.79 3.05 -12.85
N PRO A 143 -10.06 2.40 -13.78
CA PRO A 143 -10.48 1.11 -14.33
C PRO A 143 -10.61 0.03 -13.24
N GLY A 144 -11.65 -0.81 -13.34
CA GLY A 144 -11.84 -1.95 -12.44
C GLY A 144 -12.58 -1.65 -11.14
N LEU A 145 -12.88 -0.40 -10.83
CA LEU A 145 -13.72 -0.07 -9.68
C LEU A 145 -15.18 -0.45 -9.94
N PRO A 146 -15.90 -0.94 -8.90
CA PRO A 146 -17.33 -1.11 -8.98
C PRO A 146 -18.03 0.22 -9.30
N PRO A 147 -19.18 0.20 -9.99
CA PRO A 147 -19.98 1.39 -10.20
C PRO A 147 -20.31 2.10 -8.86
N GLU A 148 -20.39 3.43 -8.87
CA GLU A 148 -20.66 4.22 -7.65
C GLU A 148 -21.91 3.73 -6.90
N LYS A 149 -22.98 3.39 -7.63
CA LYS A 149 -24.20 2.83 -7.04
C LYS A 149 -23.97 1.56 -6.23
N ASP A 150 -23.04 0.72 -6.65
CA ASP A 150 -22.74 -0.55 -5.99
C ASP A 150 -21.88 -0.31 -4.73
N LEU A 151 -20.99 0.70 -4.77
CA LEU A 151 -20.23 1.16 -3.61
C LEU A 151 -21.15 1.81 -2.56
N VAL A 152 -22.09 2.64 -2.99
CA VAL A 152 -23.10 3.25 -2.09
C VAL A 152 -23.95 2.15 -1.44
N ALA A 153 -24.48 1.21 -2.22
CA ALA A 153 -25.26 0.09 -1.70
C ALA A 153 -24.46 -0.80 -0.73
N ALA A 154 -23.14 -0.94 -0.94
CA ALA A 154 -22.28 -1.67 -0.02
C ALA A 154 -22.16 -0.96 1.34
N VAL A 155 -21.98 0.37 1.36
CA VAL A 155 -21.92 1.16 2.60
C VAL A 155 -23.25 1.10 3.36
N GLU A 156 -24.38 1.30 2.68
CA GLU A 156 -25.71 1.24 3.29
C GLU A 156 -25.99 -0.13 3.91
N ARG A 157 -25.67 -1.19 3.20
CA ARG A 157 -25.78 -2.58 3.70
C ARG A 157 -24.92 -2.78 4.94
N ASP A 158 -23.69 -2.28 4.94
CA ASP A 158 -22.74 -2.48 6.03
C ASP A 158 -23.14 -1.67 7.28
N ILE A 159 -23.66 -0.45 7.11
CA ILE A 159 -24.24 0.34 8.20
C ILE A 159 -25.43 -0.42 8.81
N ALA A 160 -26.34 -0.97 7.99
CA ALA A 160 -27.48 -1.74 8.49
C ALA A 160 -27.03 -3.01 9.27
N LYS A 161 -25.99 -3.71 8.79
CA LYS A 161 -25.41 -4.84 9.52
C LYS A 161 -24.82 -4.43 10.86
N LEU A 162 -24.04 -3.35 10.90
CA LEU A 162 -23.47 -2.81 12.12
C LEU A 162 -24.56 -2.39 13.10
N GLN A 163 -25.64 -1.74 12.63
CA GLN A 163 -26.81 -1.41 13.47
C GLN A 163 -27.40 -2.65 14.14
N GLY A 164 -27.52 -3.75 13.39
CA GLY A 164 -27.96 -5.04 13.92
C GLY A 164 -27.00 -5.67 14.92
N MET A 165 -25.72 -5.29 14.93
CA MET A 165 -24.69 -5.78 15.84
C MET A 165 -24.56 -4.96 17.12
N GLN A 166 -25.02 -3.69 17.15
CA GLN A 166 -24.83 -2.80 18.28
C GLN A 166 -25.50 -3.32 19.55
N ASN A 167 -24.76 -3.37 20.65
CA ASN A 167 -25.24 -3.77 21.97
C ASN A 167 -25.95 -2.61 22.69
N SER A 168 -26.65 -2.95 23.79
CA SER A 168 -27.35 -1.97 24.60
C SER A 168 -26.47 -0.97 25.35
N ASP A 169 -25.16 -1.29 25.51
CA ASP A 169 -24.16 -0.38 26.06
C ASP A 169 -23.65 0.67 25.04
N GLY A 170 -24.09 0.55 23.78
CA GLY A 170 -23.68 1.37 22.65
C GLY A 170 -22.44 0.86 21.91
N GLY A 171 -21.80 -0.18 22.43
CA GLY A 171 -20.58 -0.77 21.86
C GLY A 171 -20.83 -1.83 20.80
N PHE A 172 -19.76 -2.30 20.19
CA PHE A 172 -19.80 -3.30 19.12
C PHE A 172 -18.98 -4.53 19.49
N PRO A 173 -19.56 -5.75 19.41
CA PRO A 173 -18.84 -7.01 19.50
C PRO A 173 -18.10 -7.29 18.19
N ILE A 174 -17.21 -8.30 18.18
CA ILE A 174 -16.52 -8.71 16.96
C ILE A 174 -17.50 -9.23 15.89
N TRP A 175 -18.40 -10.18 16.28
CA TRP A 175 -19.21 -10.91 15.30
C TRP A 175 -20.72 -10.80 15.50
N ARG A 176 -21.20 -10.84 16.73
CA ARG A 176 -22.64 -11.02 17.01
C ARG A 176 -23.11 -10.20 18.20
N LYS A 177 -24.25 -9.51 18.05
CA LYS A 177 -24.96 -8.85 19.13
C LYS A 177 -25.14 -9.76 20.36
N GLY A 178 -25.01 -9.18 21.56
CA GLY A 178 -25.09 -9.89 22.82
C GLY A 178 -23.80 -10.57 23.28
N ARG A 179 -22.72 -10.50 22.50
CA ARG A 179 -21.36 -10.77 22.94
C ARG A 179 -20.72 -9.50 23.49
N GLU A 180 -19.62 -9.64 24.23
CA GLU A 180 -18.89 -8.51 24.82
C GLU A 180 -18.55 -7.45 23.75
N SER A 181 -18.79 -6.18 24.09
CA SER A 181 -18.38 -5.05 23.27
C SER A 181 -16.87 -4.86 23.38
N TRP A 182 -16.20 -4.75 22.23
CA TRP A 182 -14.76 -4.56 22.18
C TRP A 182 -14.42 -3.07 22.02
N PRO A 183 -13.64 -2.48 22.94
CA PRO A 183 -13.29 -1.06 22.90
C PRO A 183 -12.72 -0.61 21.57
N PHE A 184 -11.69 -1.30 21.04
CA PHE A 184 -11.10 -0.94 19.75
C PHE A 184 -12.12 -1.00 18.61
N HIS A 185 -12.89 -2.08 18.50
CA HIS A 185 -13.92 -2.23 17.46
C HIS A 185 -14.97 -1.15 17.57
N THR A 186 -15.38 -0.81 18.78
CA THR A 186 -16.40 0.24 19.01
C THR A 186 -15.91 1.61 18.56
N ILE A 187 -14.66 1.98 18.87
CA ILE A 187 -14.07 3.25 18.42
C ILE A 187 -13.94 3.25 16.88
N HIS A 188 -13.51 2.15 16.30
CA HIS A 188 -13.30 2.02 14.84
C HIS A 188 -14.64 2.08 14.08
N VAL A 189 -15.68 1.42 14.58
CA VAL A 189 -17.03 1.53 14.00
C VAL A 189 -17.56 2.96 14.13
N ALA A 190 -17.43 3.61 15.29
CA ALA A 190 -17.83 5.00 15.45
C ALA A 190 -17.09 5.92 14.46
N HIS A 191 -15.78 5.73 14.25
CA HIS A 191 -15.00 6.45 13.24
C HIS A 191 -15.60 6.26 11.83
N ALA A 192 -15.94 5.02 11.48
CA ALA A 192 -16.55 4.73 10.18
C ALA A 192 -17.90 5.39 9.97
N LEU A 193 -18.75 5.40 11.01
CA LEU A 193 -20.07 6.04 10.96
C LEU A 193 -19.96 7.55 10.81
N VAL A 194 -19.02 8.19 11.52
CA VAL A 194 -18.76 9.63 11.38
C VAL A 194 -18.35 9.97 9.97
N ARG A 195 -17.33 9.28 9.44
CA ARG A 195 -16.84 9.52 8.07
C ARG A 195 -17.92 9.25 7.02
N ALA A 196 -18.75 8.23 7.22
CA ALA A 196 -19.88 7.97 6.33
C ALA A 196 -20.88 9.15 6.36
N GLN A 197 -21.23 9.66 7.55
CA GLN A 197 -22.12 10.81 7.70
C GLN A 197 -21.55 12.08 7.05
N GLU A 198 -20.27 12.39 7.26
CA GLU A 198 -19.56 13.52 6.62
C GLU A 198 -19.61 13.44 5.07
N LYS A 199 -19.60 12.23 4.53
CA LYS A 199 -19.67 11.99 3.07
C LYS A 199 -21.11 11.80 2.55
N GLY A 200 -22.12 12.11 3.38
CA GLY A 200 -23.53 12.15 2.99
C GLY A 200 -24.23 10.79 2.93
N PHE A 201 -23.67 9.75 3.56
CA PHE A 201 -24.38 8.49 3.74
C PHE A 201 -25.37 8.59 4.90
N ALA A 202 -26.50 7.90 4.80
CA ALA A 202 -27.50 7.84 5.87
C ALA A 202 -26.99 6.97 7.03
N VAL A 203 -26.66 7.60 8.15
CA VAL A 203 -26.28 6.93 9.40
C VAL A 203 -27.39 7.14 10.41
N PRO A 204 -27.94 6.08 11.06
CA PRO A 204 -28.97 6.26 12.07
C PRO A 204 -28.47 7.07 13.28
N ASP A 205 -29.11 8.17 13.60
CA ASP A 205 -28.70 9.09 14.69
C ASP A 205 -28.60 8.38 16.04
N GLU A 206 -29.56 7.51 16.37
CA GLU A 206 -29.53 6.73 17.60
C GLU A 206 -28.33 5.81 17.73
N MET A 207 -27.92 5.19 16.61
CA MET A 207 -26.75 4.33 16.55
C MET A 207 -25.48 5.12 16.84
N LEU A 208 -25.31 6.27 16.22
CA LEU A 208 -24.15 7.13 16.40
C LEU A 208 -24.13 7.74 17.80
N ALA A 209 -25.26 8.20 18.32
CA ALA A 209 -25.38 8.74 19.68
C ALA A 209 -25.05 7.67 20.74
N ALA A 210 -25.51 6.44 20.59
CA ALA A 210 -25.18 5.34 21.48
C ALA A 210 -23.67 5.02 21.46
N ALA A 211 -23.06 4.97 20.27
CA ALA A 211 -21.62 4.79 20.14
C ALA A 211 -20.83 5.93 20.81
N LEU A 212 -21.23 7.20 20.60
CA LEU A 212 -20.62 8.36 21.26
C LEU A 212 -20.71 8.27 22.78
N ASN A 213 -21.84 7.84 23.33
CA ASN A 213 -22.00 7.63 24.78
C ASN A 213 -21.08 6.53 25.33
N TYR A 214 -20.81 5.49 24.55
CA TYR A 214 -19.79 4.48 24.88
C TYR A 214 -18.39 5.11 24.88
N LEU A 215 -18.03 5.88 23.85
CA LEU A 215 -16.74 6.54 23.73
C LEU A 215 -16.47 7.54 24.87
N ARG A 216 -17.47 8.29 25.31
CA ARG A 216 -17.34 9.21 26.48
C ARG A 216 -16.97 8.49 27.77
N ARG A 217 -17.31 7.21 27.87
CA ARG A 217 -17.04 6.35 29.05
C ARG A 217 -16.05 5.23 28.72
N ILE A 218 -15.25 5.41 27.68
CA ILE A 218 -14.37 4.34 27.12
C ILE A 218 -13.51 3.67 28.20
N GLU A 219 -12.98 4.45 29.13
CA GLU A 219 -12.09 3.95 30.19
C GLU A 219 -12.81 2.96 31.15
N SER A 220 -14.12 3.09 31.35
CA SER A 220 -14.91 2.14 32.13
C SER A 220 -15.16 0.80 31.46
N HIS A 221 -14.90 0.73 30.16
CA HIS A 221 -15.06 -0.48 29.35
C HIS A 221 -13.77 -1.28 29.17
N TYR A 222 -12.65 -0.80 29.74
CA TYR A 222 -11.38 -1.52 29.57
C TYR A 222 -11.31 -2.77 30.44
N PRO A 223 -11.04 -3.95 29.86
CA PRO A 223 -10.71 -5.13 30.63
C PRO A 223 -9.52 -4.86 31.56
N LYS A 224 -9.52 -5.46 32.74
CA LYS A 224 -8.42 -5.33 33.71
C LYS A 224 -7.08 -5.81 33.17
N SER A 225 -7.12 -6.75 32.21
CA SER A 225 -5.93 -7.32 31.54
C SER A 225 -5.25 -6.36 30.56
N TYR A 226 -5.90 -5.27 30.16
CA TYR A 226 -5.30 -4.32 29.21
C TYR A 226 -4.10 -3.59 29.86
N SER A 227 -2.99 -3.58 29.15
CA SER A 227 -1.80 -2.82 29.55
C SER A 227 -2.06 -1.31 29.55
N ALA A 228 -1.17 -0.54 30.16
CA ALA A 228 -1.23 0.92 30.11
C ALA A 228 -1.15 1.42 28.65
N ASP A 229 -0.28 0.84 27.84
CA ASP A 229 -0.12 1.18 26.41
C ASP A 229 -1.43 1.02 25.65
N VAL A 230 -2.13 -0.11 25.82
CA VAL A 230 -3.42 -0.36 25.18
C VAL A 230 -4.46 0.66 25.62
N ARG A 231 -4.58 0.91 26.95
CA ARG A 231 -5.57 1.87 27.47
C ARG A 231 -5.28 3.29 26.97
N ASN A 232 -4.04 3.74 27.03
CA ASN A 232 -3.65 5.08 26.58
C ASN A 232 -3.91 5.26 25.08
N THR A 233 -3.61 4.24 24.27
CA THR A 233 -3.85 4.27 22.82
C THR A 233 -5.34 4.30 22.50
N LEU A 234 -6.15 3.49 23.17
CA LEU A 234 -7.60 3.49 22.98
C LEU A 234 -8.24 4.81 23.44
N THR A 235 -7.76 5.40 24.55
CA THR A 235 -8.23 6.71 25.02
C THR A 235 -7.88 7.79 23.99
N ALA A 236 -6.65 7.79 23.45
CA ALA A 236 -6.23 8.73 22.40
C ALA A 236 -7.11 8.60 21.13
N TYR A 237 -7.34 7.36 20.67
CA TYR A 237 -8.21 7.12 19.51
C TYR A 237 -9.65 7.53 19.76
N SER A 238 -10.20 7.24 20.95
CA SER A 238 -11.56 7.65 21.34
C SER A 238 -11.70 9.18 21.35
N LEU A 239 -10.71 9.91 21.91
CA LEU A 239 -10.70 11.38 21.92
C LEU A 239 -10.64 11.95 20.49
N TYR A 240 -9.88 11.34 19.60
CA TYR A 240 -9.83 11.72 18.19
C TYR A 240 -11.20 11.54 17.52
N VAL A 241 -11.84 10.38 17.66
CA VAL A 241 -13.15 10.12 17.03
C VAL A 241 -14.24 11.03 17.63
N ARG A 242 -14.22 11.29 18.94
CA ARG A 242 -15.10 12.27 19.59
C ARG A 242 -14.92 13.67 19.02
N ALA A 243 -13.66 14.06 18.75
CA ALA A 243 -13.39 15.38 18.16
C ALA A 243 -13.93 15.52 16.73
N LEU A 244 -14.03 14.43 15.96
CA LEU A 244 -14.69 14.42 14.65
C LEU A 244 -16.22 14.62 14.76
N LEU A 245 -16.83 14.38 15.93
CA LEU A 245 -18.26 14.56 16.25
C LEU A 245 -18.53 15.86 16.99
N ASP A 246 -17.65 16.85 16.91
CA ASP A 246 -17.72 18.10 17.67
C ASP A 246 -17.80 17.92 19.20
N ASP A 247 -17.45 16.72 19.71
CA ASP A 247 -17.38 16.39 21.14
C ASP A 247 -15.92 16.38 21.62
N ARG A 248 -15.20 17.48 21.37
CA ARG A 248 -13.77 17.60 21.67
C ARG A 248 -13.53 17.82 23.17
N ASP A 249 -12.85 16.87 23.81
CA ASP A 249 -12.49 16.90 25.23
C ASP A 249 -11.00 17.24 25.40
N LEU A 250 -10.68 18.52 25.26
CA LEU A 250 -9.29 19.02 25.37
C LEU A 250 -8.70 18.79 26.75
N ASP A 251 -9.51 18.94 27.80
CA ASP A 251 -9.03 18.78 29.18
C ASP A 251 -8.62 17.34 29.44
N ARG A 252 -9.39 16.36 28.94
CA ARG A 252 -8.99 14.94 29.07
C ARG A 252 -7.76 14.62 28.22
N ALA A 253 -7.65 15.15 27.01
CA ALA A 253 -6.50 14.96 26.16
C ALA A 253 -5.21 15.52 26.80
N ARG A 254 -5.28 16.72 27.34
CA ARG A 254 -4.16 17.38 28.06
C ARG A 254 -3.76 16.63 29.34
N ARG A 255 -4.75 16.23 30.15
CA ARG A 255 -4.49 15.40 31.34
C ARG A 255 -3.83 14.09 30.96
N LEU A 256 -4.29 13.42 29.91
CA LEU A 256 -3.70 12.17 29.44
C LEU A 256 -2.22 12.35 29.05
N VAL A 257 -1.89 13.43 28.32
CA VAL A 257 -0.49 13.73 27.99
C VAL A 257 0.34 14.03 29.24
N GLY A 258 -0.20 14.78 30.20
CA GLY A 258 0.48 15.11 31.46
C GLY A 258 0.69 13.90 32.38
N GLU A 259 -0.26 12.97 32.42
CA GLU A 259 -0.19 11.75 33.24
C GLU A 259 0.81 10.72 32.69
N VAL A 260 0.91 10.61 31.37
CA VAL A 260 1.73 9.59 30.69
C VAL A 260 3.11 10.11 30.30
N GLY A 261 3.21 11.36 29.85
CA GLY A 261 4.41 11.91 29.21
C GLY A 261 4.51 11.53 27.73
N VAL A 262 4.85 12.50 26.88
CA VAL A 262 4.91 12.32 25.42
C VAL A 262 5.82 11.16 25.01
N GLU A 263 6.93 10.97 25.71
CA GLU A 263 7.94 9.94 25.46
C GLU A 263 7.47 8.51 25.74
N ASN A 264 6.41 8.35 26.51
CA ASN A 264 5.88 7.04 26.92
C ASN A 264 4.69 6.58 26.06
N PHE A 265 4.21 7.43 25.15
CA PHE A 265 3.15 7.05 24.21
C PHE A 265 3.69 6.22 23.05
N ARG A 266 2.81 5.41 22.49
CA ARG A 266 3.01 4.80 21.19
C ARG A 266 2.71 5.81 20.08
N MET A 267 3.37 5.65 18.92
CA MET A 267 3.38 6.66 17.86
C MET A 267 1.98 6.93 17.26
N ASP A 268 1.15 5.90 17.11
CA ASP A 268 -0.23 6.04 16.63
C ASP A 268 -1.10 6.83 17.62
N ALA A 269 -0.95 6.62 18.93
CA ALA A 269 -1.61 7.42 19.95
C ALA A 269 -1.22 8.91 19.86
N LEU A 270 0.05 9.19 19.62
CA LEU A 270 0.53 10.57 19.43
C LEU A 270 -0.04 11.22 18.17
N GLY A 271 -0.20 10.46 17.07
CA GLY A 271 -0.85 10.95 15.86
C GLY A 271 -2.29 11.42 16.13
N TRP A 272 -3.09 10.62 16.83
CA TRP A 272 -4.45 11.00 17.20
C TRP A 272 -4.51 12.17 18.19
N LEU A 273 -3.64 12.18 19.22
CA LEU A 273 -3.57 13.29 20.18
C LEU A 273 -3.12 14.59 19.51
N LEU A 274 -2.20 14.52 18.54
CA LEU A 274 -1.78 15.70 17.77
C LEU A 274 -2.98 16.33 17.04
N ALA A 275 -3.78 15.51 16.36
CA ALA A 275 -4.98 15.99 15.65
C ALA A 275 -6.02 16.62 16.58
N VAL A 276 -6.10 16.18 17.85
CA VAL A 276 -7.02 16.74 18.86
C VAL A 276 -6.50 18.06 19.43
N LEU A 277 -5.20 18.11 19.77
CA LEU A 277 -4.61 19.18 20.59
C LEU A 277 -4.10 20.37 19.77
N ALA A 278 -3.49 20.12 18.61
CA ALA A 278 -2.86 21.18 17.82
C ALA A 278 -3.83 22.28 17.33
N PRO A 279 -5.05 21.98 16.86
CA PRO A 279 -5.98 23.00 16.40
C PRO A 279 -6.37 24.00 17.50
N SER A 280 -6.20 23.66 18.78
CA SER A 280 -6.56 24.50 19.93
C SER A 280 -5.38 25.26 20.51
N SER A 281 -4.23 25.28 19.81
CA SER A 281 -3.01 26.00 20.22
C SER A 281 -2.53 25.64 21.64
N THR A 282 -2.73 24.38 22.04
CA THR A 282 -2.26 23.88 23.35
C THR A 282 -0.74 23.65 23.33
N PRO A 283 -0.03 23.80 24.47
CA PRO A 283 1.41 23.59 24.52
C PRO A 283 1.83 22.14 24.22
N GLU A 284 0.95 21.18 24.38
CA GLU A 284 1.17 19.77 24.13
C GLU A 284 1.27 19.46 22.61
N GLY A 285 0.56 20.20 21.77
CA GLY A 285 0.64 20.05 20.31
C GLY A 285 2.06 20.17 19.77
N PRO A 286 2.75 21.31 19.97
CA PRO A 286 4.16 21.48 19.59
C PRO A 286 5.14 20.50 20.26
N GLN A 287 4.84 20.00 21.47
CA GLN A 287 5.66 18.96 22.11
C GLN A 287 5.57 17.64 21.36
N ILE A 288 4.36 17.22 20.99
CA ILE A 288 4.13 16.00 20.18
C ILE A 288 4.79 16.14 18.80
N GLN A 289 4.63 17.27 18.10
CA GLN A 289 5.27 17.51 16.81
C GLN A 289 6.78 17.33 16.87
N ARG A 290 7.44 17.98 17.84
CA ARG A 290 8.90 17.85 18.04
C ARG A 290 9.32 16.42 18.37
N PHE A 291 8.52 15.72 19.18
CA PHE A 291 8.82 14.33 19.51
C PHE A 291 8.72 13.43 18.27
N LEU A 292 7.68 13.57 17.47
CA LEU A 292 7.53 12.83 16.21
C LEU A 292 8.67 13.14 15.22
N ALA A 293 9.02 14.42 15.05
CA ALA A 293 10.14 14.82 14.20
C ALA A 293 11.49 14.21 14.64
N ASN A 294 11.69 13.95 15.94
CA ASN A 294 12.89 13.31 16.47
C ASN A 294 12.86 11.76 16.39
N ARG A 295 11.73 11.17 16.05
CA ARG A 295 11.52 9.70 15.99
C ARG A 295 11.30 9.16 14.60
N VAL A 296 11.16 10.01 13.62
CA VAL A 296 11.04 9.61 12.24
C VAL A 296 12.33 8.94 11.75
N VAL A 297 12.20 7.84 11.04
CA VAL A 297 13.29 7.23 10.27
C VAL A 297 13.22 7.80 8.87
N GLU A 298 14.19 8.61 8.52
CA GLU A 298 14.18 9.43 7.31
C GLU A 298 15.39 9.13 6.43
N THR A 299 15.15 9.03 5.14
CA THR A 299 16.15 9.06 4.08
C THR A 299 15.92 10.28 3.19
N ALA A 300 16.80 10.53 2.21
CA ALA A 300 16.60 11.63 1.26
C ALA A 300 15.24 11.59 0.53
N GLY A 301 14.69 10.39 0.31
CA GLY A 301 13.46 10.19 -0.48
C GLY A 301 12.24 9.72 0.28
N MET A 302 12.39 9.13 1.46
CA MET A 302 11.29 8.47 2.18
C MET A 302 11.40 8.70 3.68
N ALA A 303 10.25 8.64 4.37
CA ALA A 303 10.16 8.66 5.82
C ALA A 303 9.18 7.59 6.31
N ASN A 304 9.41 7.09 7.53
CA ASN A 304 8.50 6.16 8.20
C ASN A 304 8.70 6.22 9.71
N PHE A 305 7.70 5.68 10.44
CA PHE A 305 7.75 5.51 11.88
C PHE A 305 7.75 4.03 12.25
N THR A 306 8.31 3.73 13.41
CA THR A 306 8.26 2.39 13.99
C THR A 306 7.50 2.45 15.30
N THR A 307 6.48 1.61 15.43
CA THR A 307 5.75 1.42 16.68
C THR A 307 6.23 0.16 17.38
N GLY A 308 6.46 0.23 18.68
CA GLY A 308 7.09 -0.85 19.46
C GLY A 308 6.09 -1.53 20.41
N TYR A 309 4.93 -1.96 19.94
CA TYR A 309 4.01 -2.74 20.76
C TYR A 309 4.57 -4.12 21.10
N ARG A 310 4.24 -4.62 22.29
CA ARG A 310 4.33 -6.06 22.56
C ARG A 310 3.33 -6.79 21.68
N GLU A 311 3.61 -8.03 21.31
CA GLU A 311 2.77 -8.80 20.39
C GLU A 311 1.30 -8.86 20.83
N GLU A 312 1.07 -9.13 22.12
CA GLU A 312 -0.27 -9.20 22.72
C GLU A 312 -1.03 -7.86 22.61
N ASP A 313 -0.37 -6.75 22.90
CA ASP A 313 -0.95 -5.40 22.82
C ASP A 313 -1.21 -5.01 21.36
N GLY A 314 -0.28 -5.33 20.47
CA GLY A 314 -0.41 -5.10 19.04
C GLY A 314 -1.62 -5.82 18.43
N TYR A 315 -1.89 -7.05 18.87
CA TYR A 315 -3.06 -7.81 18.46
C TYR A 315 -4.39 -7.15 18.90
N LEU A 316 -4.47 -6.67 20.14
CA LEU A 316 -5.68 -6.00 20.67
C LEU A 316 -6.01 -4.70 19.94
N LEU A 317 -4.99 -4.02 19.44
CA LEU A 317 -5.09 -2.74 18.75
C LEU A 317 -5.03 -2.88 17.22
N LEU A 318 -4.82 -4.09 16.69
CA LEU A 318 -4.52 -4.36 15.29
C LEU A 318 -3.41 -3.44 14.75
N ALA A 319 -2.38 -3.21 15.59
CA ALA A 319 -1.34 -2.24 15.34
C ALA A 319 -0.33 -2.71 14.30
N SER A 320 0.17 -1.79 13.48
CA SER A 320 1.29 -1.99 12.58
C SER A 320 2.02 -0.69 12.29
N ASN A 321 3.27 -0.77 11.83
CA ASN A 321 4.06 0.39 11.46
C ASN A 321 3.40 1.19 10.32
N ARG A 322 2.85 0.52 9.32
CA ARG A 322 2.23 1.19 8.16
C ARG A 322 0.92 1.87 8.53
N ARG A 323 0.12 1.28 9.41
CA ARG A 323 -1.05 1.95 9.98
C ARG A 323 -0.63 3.23 10.73
N THR A 324 0.41 3.14 11.53
CA THR A 324 0.96 4.27 12.28
C THR A 324 1.43 5.40 11.36
N ASP A 325 2.13 5.08 10.27
CA ASP A 325 2.51 6.08 9.26
C ASP A 325 1.30 6.79 8.66
N GLY A 326 0.22 6.04 8.35
CA GLY A 326 -1.03 6.63 7.86
C GLY A 326 -1.67 7.58 8.87
N ILE A 327 -1.74 7.18 10.15
CA ILE A 327 -2.32 8.01 11.24
C ILE A 327 -1.51 9.31 11.42
N ILE A 328 -0.18 9.22 11.44
CA ILE A 328 0.68 10.40 11.60
C ILE A 328 0.63 11.29 10.36
N LEU A 329 0.60 10.71 9.18
CA LEU A 329 0.44 11.46 7.94
C LEU A 329 -0.88 12.27 7.94
N ASP A 330 -2.00 11.65 8.31
CA ASP A 330 -3.30 12.35 8.43
C ASP A 330 -3.24 13.51 9.44
N ALA A 331 -2.59 13.29 10.59
CA ALA A 331 -2.42 14.33 11.60
C ALA A 331 -1.54 15.47 11.10
N LEU A 332 -0.39 15.20 10.46
CA LEU A 332 0.49 16.22 9.91
C LEU A 332 -0.20 17.05 8.81
N LEU A 333 -0.93 16.39 7.92
CA LEU A 333 -1.73 17.08 6.89
C LEU A 333 -2.77 18.04 7.49
N ALA A 334 -3.31 17.70 8.65
CA ALA A 334 -4.29 18.56 9.33
C ALA A 334 -3.66 19.74 10.07
N VAL A 335 -2.44 19.61 10.61
CA VAL A 335 -1.87 20.60 11.53
C VAL A 335 -0.65 21.34 10.97
N GLU A 336 0.09 20.73 10.05
CA GLU A 336 1.31 21.29 9.45
C GLU A 336 1.41 20.90 7.96
N PRO A 337 0.46 21.36 7.13
CA PRO A 337 0.37 20.94 5.73
C PRO A 337 1.61 21.33 4.88
N GLN A 338 2.51 22.15 5.38
CA GLN A 338 3.77 22.52 4.71
C GLN A 338 4.98 21.68 5.17
N SER A 339 4.76 20.64 5.98
CA SER A 339 5.85 19.81 6.51
C SER A 339 6.55 19.00 5.41
N ASP A 340 7.88 19.10 5.33
CA ASP A 340 8.71 18.32 4.40
C ASP A 340 8.63 16.80 4.61
N LEU A 341 8.13 16.36 5.76
CA LEU A 341 7.90 14.95 6.05
C LEU A 341 6.72 14.37 5.26
N ILE A 342 5.72 15.17 4.91
CA ILE A 342 4.50 14.70 4.25
C ILE A 342 4.81 13.97 2.93
N PRO A 343 5.50 14.58 1.93
CA PRO A 343 5.81 13.88 0.69
C PRO A 343 6.72 12.67 0.90
N LYS A 344 7.59 12.68 1.91
CA LYS A 344 8.47 11.54 2.24
C LYS A 344 7.69 10.38 2.88
N LEU A 345 6.72 10.68 3.75
CA LEU A 345 5.81 9.67 4.32
C LEU A 345 4.93 9.04 3.25
N VAL A 346 4.38 9.84 2.34
CA VAL A 346 3.59 9.33 1.21
C VAL A 346 4.43 8.37 0.37
N ARG A 347 5.67 8.75 -0.01
CA ARG A 347 6.58 7.87 -0.76
C ARG A 347 6.93 6.61 0.03
N GLY A 348 7.19 6.73 1.34
CA GLY A 348 7.44 5.59 2.23
C GLY A 348 6.27 4.61 2.25
N LEU A 349 5.05 5.10 2.38
CA LEU A 349 3.83 4.28 2.34
C LEU A 349 3.66 3.59 0.97
N LEU A 350 3.82 4.33 -0.12
CA LEU A 350 3.69 3.78 -1.47
C LEU A 350 4.75 2.72 -1.79
N ALA A 351 5.98 2.88 -1.30
CA ALA A 351 7.07 1.92 -1.48
C ALA A 351 6.84 0.59 -0.74
N HIS A 352 6.03 0.57 0.33
CA HIS A 352 5.75 -0.63 1.11
C HIS A 352 4.53 -1.42 0.62
N ARG A 353 3.98 -1.09 -0.54
CA ARG A 353 2.88 -1.87 -1.11
C ARG A 353 3.37 -3.18 -1.71
N THR A 354 2.52 -4.20 -1.60
CA THR A 354 2.71 -5.48 -2.27
C THR A 354 1.44 -5.80 -3.06
N ALA A 355 1.57 -6.04 -4.36
CA ALA A 355 0.43 -6.23 -5.26
C ALA A 355 -0.62 -5.10 -5.16
N GLY A 356 -0.17 -3.84 -5.17
CA GLY A 356 -1.01 -2.65 -5.17
C GLY A 356 -1.67 -2.27 -3.84
N ARG A 357 -1.46 -3.01 -2.75
CA ARG A 357 -2.11 -2.81 -1.46
C ARG A 357 -1.16 -3.01 -0.27
N TRP A 358 -1.60 -2.69 0.94
CA TRP A 358 -0.89 -2.95 2.20
C TRP A 358 -1.38 -4.26 2.86
N GLY A 359 -0.69 -4.70 3.91
CA GLY A 359 -0.77 -6.04 4.46
C GLY A 359 -2.14 -6.48 4.99
N ASN A 360 -2.90 -5.58 5.62
CA ASN A 360 -4.18 -5.90 6.27
C ASN A 360 -5.21 -4.77 6.15
N THR A 361 -6.43 -4.97 6.65
CA THR A 361 -7.54 -4.01 6.58
C THR A 361 -7.20 -2.68 7.24
N GLN A 362 -6.55 -2.71 8.40
CA GLN A 362 -6.19 -1.52 9.17
C GLN A 362 -5.14 -0.65 8.46
N GLU A 363 -4.11 -1.27 7.90
CA GLU A 363 -3.13 -0.53 7.09
C GLU A 363 -3.79 0.14 5.91
N ASN A 364 -4.57 -0.62 5.12
CA ASN A 364 -5.22 -0.07 3.95
C ASN A 364 -6.14 1.10 4.32
N VAL A 365 -6.97 0.97 5.36
CA VAL A 365 -7.94 2.01 5.69
C VAL A 365 -7.30 3.30 6.21
N PHE A 366 -6.35 3.22 7.15
CA PHE A 366 -5.73 4.43 7.70
C PHE A 366 -4.84 5.15 6.68
N ILE A 367 -4.20 4.39 5.79
CA ILE A 367 -3.43 4.98 4.70
C ILE A 367 -4.36 5.63 3.67
N LEU A 368 -5.49 5.00 3.33
CA LEU A 368 -6.46 5.59 2.42
C LEU A 368 -7.08 6.88 2.97
N LEU A 369 -7.37 6.95 4.28
CA LEU A 369 -7.84 8.19 4.93
C LEU A 369 -6.80 9.31 4.82
N ALA A 370 -5.54 9.01 5.09
CA ALA A 370 -4.45 9.98 4.97
C ALA A 370 -4.23 10.44 3.52
N LEU A 371 -4.33 9.52 2.56
CA LEU A 371 -4.16 9.84 1.14
C LEU A 371 -5.36 10.60 0.55
N ASP A 372 -6.59 10.39 1.05
CA ASP A 372 -7.73 11.25 0.73
C ASP A 372 -7.45 12.71 1.15
N ARG A 373 -6.98 12.92 2.38
CA ARG A 373 -6.60 14.25 2.84
C ARG A 373 -5.43 14.83 2.04
N TYR A 374 -4.41 14.02 1.74
CA TYR A 374 -3.27 14.43 0.92
C TYR A 374 -3.73 14.91 -0.46
N PHE A 375 -4.59 14.15 -1.12
CA PHE A 375 -5.18 14.52 -2.40
C PHE A 375 -5.90 15.87 -2.33
N ASN A 376 -6.76 16.05 -1.35
CA ASN A 376 -7.51 17.31 -1.20
C ASN A 376 -6.62 18.52 -0.85
N THR A 377 -5.44 18.28 -0.28
CA THR A 377 -4.49 19.33 0.10
C THR A 377 -3.49 19.65 -1.01
N TYR A 378 -2.91 18.64 -1.65
CA TYR A 378 -1.78 18.79 -2.57
C TYR A 378 -2.15 18.56 -4.04
N GLU A 379 -3.14 17.71 -4.33
CA GLU A 379 -3.54 17.35 -5.69
C GLU A 379 -4.92 17.92 -6.07
N ALA A 380 -5.33 19.02 -5.44
CA ALA A 380 -6.63 19.67 -5.71
C ALA A 380 -6.74 20.21 -7.14
N GLN A 381 -5.62 20.58 -7.78
CA GLN A 381 -5.60 21.08 -9.15
C GLN A 381 -5.71 19.95 -10.17
N THR A 382 -6.49 20.16 -11.22
CA THR A 382 -6.58 19.19 -12.31
C THR A 382 -5.30 19.24 -13.14
N PRO A 383 -4.60 18.13 -13.36
CA PRO A 383 -3.38 18.10 -14.14
C PRO A 383 -3.58 18.53 -15.59
N GLU A 384 -2.70 19.40 -16.10
CA GLU A 384 -2.57 19.76 -17.52
C GLU A 384 -1.10 20.09 -17.77
N PHE A 385 -0.28 19.07 -18.08
CA PHE A 385 1.15 19.26 -18.31
C PHE A 385 1.75 18.21 -19.22
N VAL A 386 2.98 18.47 -19.68
CA VAL A 386 3.78 17.54 -20.47
C VAL A 386 5.01 17.13 -19.67
N ALA A 387 5.13 15.83 -19.41
CA ALA A 387 6.32 15.24 -18.80
C ALA A 387 7.28 14.72 -19.87
N ARG A 388 8.56 15.10 -19.78
CA ARG A 388 9.63 14.64 -20.67
C ARG A 388 10.65 13.83 -19.91
N VAL A 389 11.07 12.74 -20.51
CA VAL A 389 12.04 11.81 -19.95
C VAL A 389 13.32 11.87 -20.76
N TRP A 390 14.45 12.03 -20.07
CA TRP A 390 15.78 12.08 -20.66
C TRP A 390 16.70 11.06 -19.98
N LEU A 391 17.55 10.41 -20.73
CA LEU A 391 18.66 9.59 -20.21
C LEU A 391 19.98 10.29 -20.54
N GLY A 392 20.53 11.02 -19.56
CA GLY A 392 21.59 11.97 -19.83
C GLY A 392 21.11 13.06 -20.79
N GLU A 393 21.79 13.25 -21.90
CA GLU A 393 21.39 14.23 -22.94
C GLU A 393 20.41 13.65 -23.98
N GLN A 394 20.10 12.35 -23.88
CA GLN A 394 19.24 11.72 -24.86
C GLN A 394 17.77 11.80 -24.46
N TYR A 395 16.97 12.35 -25.34
CA TYR A 395 15.50 12.35 -25.23
C TYR A 395 14.98 10.90 -25.40
N VAL A 396 14.12 10.47 -24.47
CA VAL A 396 13.61 9.11 -24.41
C VAL A 396 12.12 9.04 -24.65
N ALA A 397 11.34 9.89 -23.97
CA ALA A 397 9.90 9.86 -24.07
C ALA A 397 9.26 11.21 -23.68
N GLU A 398 8.02 11.41 -24.13
CA GLU A 398 7.15 12.52 -23.76
C GLU A 398 5.75 11.98 -23.48
N TYR A 399 5.13 12.46 -22.42
CA TYR A 399 3.79 12.09 -22.04
C TYR A 399 2.98 13.32 -21.68
N THR A 400 1.81 13.46 -22.26
CA THR A 400 0.85 14.51 -21.92
C THR A 400 -0.14 13.98 -20.91
N PHE A 401 -0.32 14.73 -19.82
CA PHE A 401 -1.29 14.46 -18.78
C PHE A 401 -2.34 15.57 -18.79
N VAL A 402 -3.58 15.20 -19.09
CA VAL A 402 -4.73 16.12 -19.12
C VAL A 402 -5.87 15.50 -18.33
N GLY A 403 -6.35 16.23 -17.33
CA GLY A 403 -7.39 15.73 -16.44
C GLY A 403 -6.85 14.79 -15.36
N ARG A 404 -7.74 14.35 -14.48
CA ARG A 404 -7.42 13.43 -13.39
C ARG A 404 -7.51 11.99 -13.87
N THR A 405 -6.38 11.30 -13.84
CA THR A 405 -6.28 9.88 -14.20
C THR A 405 -5.36 9.14 -13.26
N THR A 406 -5.70 7.89 -12.94
CA THR A 406 -4.80 6.97 -12.22
C THR A 406 -3.86 6.23 -13.17
N GLU A 407 -3.89 6.52 -14.46
CA GLU A 407 -2.99 5.92 -15.43
C GLU A 407 -1.55 6.38 -15.20
N TYR A 408 -0.63 5.46 -15.41
CA TYR A 408 0.79 5.73 -15.49
C TYR A 408 1.31 5.42 -16.89
N ARG A 409 2.36 6.10 -17.28
CA ARG A 409 3.04 5.92 -18.56
C ARG A 409 4.41 5.33 -18.31
N THR A 410 4.70 4.19 -18.92
CA THR A 410 5.96 3.48 -18.73
C THR A 410 6.81 3.50 -19.98
N THR A 411 8.07 3.86 -19.81
CA THR A 411 9.14 3.72 -20.83
C THR A 411 10.12 2.67 -20.35
N VAL A 412 10.45 1.71 -21.21
CA VAL A 412 11.42 0.67 -20.91
C VAL A 412 12.65 0.86 -21.81
N ILE A 413 13.82 1.00 -21.19
CA ILE A 413 15.12 1.07 -21.89
C ILE A 413 15.81 -0.27 -21.66
N PRO A 414 16.05 -1.09 -22.71
CA PRO A 414 16.62 -2.42 -22.57
C PRO A 414 18.01 -2.40 -21.94
N MET A 415 18.37 -3.43 -21.17
CA MET A 415 19.67 -3.57 -20.53
C MET A 415 20.82 -3.55 -21.55
N SER A 416 20.60 -4.12 -22.73
CA SER A 416 21.59 -4.09 -23.82
C SER A 416 22.01 -2.67 -24.23
N TYR A 417 21.07 -1.71 -24.18
CA TYR A 417 21.35 -0.31 -24.45
C TYR A 417 22.12 0.36 -23.30
N LEU A 418 21.70 0.12 -22.06
CA LEU A 418 22.36 0.67 -20.87
C LEU A 418 23.83 0.19 -20.76
N ALA A 419 24.07 -1.10 -21.03
CA ALA A 419 25.40 -1.68 -20.96
C ALA A 419 26.36 -1.11 -22.04
N GLN A 420 25.86 -0.77 -23.22
CA GLN A 420 26.67 -0.13 -24.28
C GLN A 420 27.11 1.28 -23.87
N LYS A 421 26.22 2.05 -23.22
CA LYS A 421 26.54 3.41 -22.75
C LYS A 421 27.52 3.41 -21.57
N ALA A 422 27.46 2.40 -20.67
CA ALA A 422 28.40 2.27 -19.56
C ALA A 422 29.83 1.92 -20.01
N GLY A 423 29.99 1.26 -21.16
CA GLY A 423 31.32 0.96 -21.76
C GLY A 423 31.91 2.11 -22.60
N ALA A 424 31.17 3.19 -22.79
CA ALA A 424 31.58 4.37 -23.58
C ALA A 424 32.01 5.56 -22.70
N GLN A 425 32.03 5.39 -21.39
CA GLN A 425 32.65 6.30 -20.41
C GLN A 425 33.97 5.67 -19.93
#